data_46dd255ea8e0c9cd6b887aa3b8c0dbc2
#
_entry.id   46dd255ea8e0c9cd6b887aa3b8c0dbc2
#
_cell.length_a   1.000
_cell.length_b   1.000
_cell.length_c   1.000
_cell.angle_alpha   90.00
_cell.angle_beta   90.00
_cell.angle_gamma   90.00
#
_symmetry.space_group_name_H-M   'P 1'
#
loop_
_entity.id
_entity.type
_entity.pdbx_description
1 polymer ?
#
loop_
_entity_poly.entity_id
_entity_poly.type
_entity_poly.pdbx_seq_one_letter_code
_entity_poly.pdbx_strand_id
1 'polypeptide(L)' 'MNNWLRFEFFLATELGKTVEELRKSLSEVELIYWAGYYEIKYDEEKKAILRQKQYSR' A
#
# COMPACT_ATOMS: atom_id res chain seq x y z
N MET A 1 6.32 -15.55 -5.38
CA MET A 1 5.66 -14.32 -5.89
C MET A 1 6.53 -13.13 -5.53
N ASN A 2 6.83 -12.25 -6.50
CA ASN A 2 7.68 -11.10 -6.21
C ASN A 2 6.92 -10.00 -5.45
N ASN A 3 7.65 -9.07 -4.88
CA ASN A 3 7.06 -8.00 -4.06
C ASN A 3 6.11 -7.09 -4.85
N TRP A 4 6.43 -6.85 -6.13
CA TRP A 4 5.59 -6.01 -6.97
C TRP A 4 4.23 -6.66 -7.25
N LEU A 5 4.24 -7.95 -7.56
CA LEU A 5 3.01 -8.70 -7.81
C LEU A 5 2.15 -8.77 -6.54
N ARG A 6 2.78 -8.96 -5.39
CA ARG A 6 2.08 -8.96 -4.10
C ARG A 6 1.42 -7.60 -3.85
N PHE A 7 2.11 -6.51 -4.18
CA PHE A 7 1.56 -5.17 -4.06
C PHE A 7 0.35 -4.99 -4.99
N GLU A 8 0.42 -5.49 -6.22
CA GLU A 8 -0.72 -5.43 -7.14
C GLU A 8 -1.94 -6.16 -6.59
N PHE A 9 -1.76 -7.35 -6.02
CA PHE A 9 -2.86 -8.08 -5.39
C PHE A 9 -3.42 -7.32 -4.19
N PHE A 10 -2.56 -6.75 -3.38
CA PHE A 10 -2.98 -5.95 -2.24
C PHE A 10 -3.82 -4.76 -2.70
N LEU A 11 -3.33 -4.01 -3.66
CA LEU A 11 -4.02 -2.82 -4.15
C LEU A 11 -5.34 -3.18 -4.83
N ALA A 12 -5.37 -4.25 -5.61
CA ALA A 12 -6.60 -4.73 -6.24
C ALA A 12 -7.65 -5.07 -5.17
N THR A 13 -7.25 -5.72 -4.09
CA THR A 13 -8.13 -6.03 -2.97
C THR A 13 -8.70 -4.76 -2.35
N GLU A 14 -7.85 -3.77 -2.11
CA GLU A 14 -8.27 -2.50 -1.51
C GLU A 14 -9.26 -1.74 -2.40
N LEU A 15 -9.08 -1.81 -3.72
CA LEU A 15 -9.93 -1.11 -4.67
C LEU A 15 -11.13 -1.94 -5.16
N GLY A 16 -11.26 -3.18 -4.69
CA GLY A 16 -12.35 -4.07 -5.11
C GLY A 16 -12.26 -4.48 -6.56
N LYS A 17 -11.04 -4.69 -7.07
CA LYS A 17 -10.79 -5.04 -8.47
C LYS A 17 -9.98 -6.32 -8.57
N THR A 18 -10.02 -6.95 -9.75
CA THR A 18 -9.06 -7.99 -10.08
C THR A 18 -7.74 -7.33 -10.48
N VAL A 19 -6.65 -8.09 -10.47
CA VAL A 19 -5.35 -7.57 -10.93
C VAL A 19 -5.43 -7.14 -12.40
N GLU A 20 -6.16 -7.89 -13.22
CA GLU A 20 -6.35 -7.51 -14.62
C GLU A 20 -7.08 -6.17 -14.77
N GLU A 21 -8.15 -5.98 -14.01
CA GLU A 21 -8.88 -4.71 -14.01
C GLU A 21 -8.00 -3.57 -13.50
N LEU A 22 -7.21 -3.83 -12.48
CA LEU A 22 -6.27 -2.85 -11.94
C LEU A 22 -5.29 -2.40 -13.01
N ARG A 23 -4.69 -3.35 -13.74
CA ARG A 23 -3.72 -3.03 -14.80
C ARG A 23 -4.33 -2.26 -15.94
N LYS A 24 -5.62 -2.47 -16.22
CA LYS A 24 -6.33 -1.72 -17.26
C LYS A 24 -6.70 -0.31 -16.81
N SER A 25 -7.04 -0.13 -15.54
CA SER A 25 -7.49 1.15 -15.02
C SER A 25 -6.38 2.06 -14.54
N LEU A 26 -5.23 1.50 -14.16
CA LEU A 26 -4.10 2.28 -13.65
C LEU A 26 -2.88 2.05 -14.53
N SER A 27 -2.20 3.14 -14.90
CA SER A 27 -0.92 3.08 -15.60
C SER A 27 0.17 2.59 -14.64
N GLU A 28 1.31 2.20 -15.19
CA GLU A 28 2.46 1.80 -14.40
C GLU A 28 2.95 2.93 -13.49
N VAL A 29 2.93 4.16 -14.00
CA VAL A 29 3.29 5.35 -13.23
C VAL A 29 2.34 5.53 -12.05
N GLU A 30 1.05 5.35 -12.28
CA GLU A 30 0.03 5.44 -11.24
C GLU A 30 0.27 4.41 -10.13
N LEU A 31 0.62 3.17 -10.52
CA LEU A 31 0.95 2.12 -9.56
C LEU A 31 2.15 2.49 -8.70
N ILE A 32 3.16 3.13 -9.29
CA ILE A 32 4.34 3.61 -8.56
C ILE A 32 3.93 4.68 -7.55
N TYR A 33 3.04 5.59 -7.91
CA TYR A 33 2.53 6.60 -6.99
C TYR A 33 1.78 5.98 -5.81
N TRP A 34 0.97 4.97 -6.08
CA TRP A 34 0.27 4.24 -5.01
C TRP A 34 1.25 3.54 -4.08
N ALA A 35 2.29 2.93 -4.64
CA ALA A 35 3.32 2.28 -3.84
C ALA A 35 4.01 3.27 -2.91
N GLY A 36 4.36 4.45 -3.41
CA GLY A 36 4.96 5.52 -2.62
C GLY A 36 4.02 6.01 -1.52
N TYR A 37 2.75 6.19 -1.84
CA TYR A 37 1.74 6.60 -0.86
C TYR A 37 1.62 5.61 0.29
N TYR A 38 1.51 4.32 -0.03
CA TYR A 38 1.38 3.29 1.00
C TYR A 38 2.64 3.16 1.86
N GLU A 39 3.80 3.36 1.26
CA GLU A 39 5.06 3.35 2.00
C GLU A 39 5.09 4.46 3.05
N ILE A 40 4.68 5.67 2.67
CA ILE A 40 4.61 6.81 3.59
C ILE A 40 3.56 6.56 4.67
N LYS A 41 2.38 6.11 4.28
CA LYS A 41 1.29 5.82 5.19
C LYS A 41 1.68 4.76 6.22
N TYR A 42 2.32 3.69 5.76
CA TYR A 42 2.77 2.62 6.65
C TYR A 42 3.79 3.13 7.65
N ASP A 43 4.72 3.95 7.20
CA ASP A 43 5.74 4.53 8.07
C ASP A 43 5.14 5.45 9.13
N GLU A 44 4.15 6.26 8.76
CA GLU A 44 3.42 7.13 9.69
C GLU A 44 2.67 6.31 10.74
N GLU A 45 1.99 5.25 10.34
CA GLU A 45 1.28 4.36 11.25
C GLU A 45 2.24 3.69 12.24
N LYS A 46 3.39 3.26 11.75
CA LYS A 46 4.42 2.67 12.59
C LYS A 46 4.94 3.65 13.64
N LYS A 47 5.17 4.90 13.25
CA LYS A 47 5.59 5.96 14.16
C LYS A 47 4.53 6.25 15.21
N ALA A 48 3.27 6.28 14.81
CA ALA A 48 2.14 6.50 15.73
C ALA A 48 2.07 5.38 16.78
N ILE A 49 2.23 4.13 16.35
CA ILE A 49 2.23 2.98 17.27
C ILE A 49 3.37 3.07 18.26
N LEU A 50 4.57 3.44 17.80
CA LEU A 50 5.72 3.61 18.66
C LEU A 50 5.52 4.72 19.70
N ARG A 51 4.88 5.82 19.31
CA ARG A 51 4.54 6.91 20.22
C ARG A 51 3.55 6.44 21.29
N GLN A 52 2.53 5.69 20.91
CA GLN A 52 1.56 5.14 21.86
C GLN A 52 2.23 4.23 22.88
N LYS A 53 3.16 3.41 22.46
CA LYS A 53 3.90 2.52 23.36
C LYS A 53 4.76 3.30 24.36
N GLN A 54 5.28 4.45 23.96
CA GLN A 54 6.08 5.30 24.85
C GLN A 54 5.22 5.97 25.91
N TYR A 55 3.95 6.29 25.61
CA TYR A 55 3.08 6.99 26.54
C TYR A 55 2.15 6.06 27.32
N SER A 56 1.99 4.83 26.93
CA SER A 56 1.12 3.87 27.60
C SER A 56 1.88 3.08 28.66
N ARG A 57 2.10 3.68 29.77
CA ARG A 57 2.68 3.00 30.93
C ARG A 57 1.62 2.78 32.00
#